data_5c10ab29740401f1bd643303550b6d33
#
_entry.id   5c10ab29740401f1bd643303550b6d33
#
_cell.length_a   1.000
_cell.length_b   1.000
_cell.length_c   1.000
_cell.angle_alpha   90.00
_cell.angle_beta   90.00
_cell.angle_gamma   90.00
#
_symmetry.space_group_name_H-M   'P 1'
#
loop_
_entity.id
_entity.type
_entity.pdbx_description
1 polymer ?
#
loop_
_entity_poly.entity_id
_entity_poly.type
_entity_poly.pdbx_seq_one_letter_code
_entity_poly.pdbx_strand_id
1 'polypeptide(L)'
;MYIPRLRRISDTLSEIKRLDPQSVLTRHFIEELIHKKEITALKYGDAWLINLDELYYYLTAQKEDYEAQENSYPLPRKMVSSGEIFQLFIKNDKGTIVRRPNLRRFVKANGIRYFVNELGRWVIDGEDFLAKVNPKNINFNVDMPRMRFHDDSVRKFQKRHPNVRITLSKLEECFQSDNVFKTLNGRRWVLNYDEFEQVALSFAHDLK
;
A
#
# COMPACT_ATOMS: atom_id res chain seq x y z
N MET A 1 11.89 -2.17 -14.09
CA MET A 1 10.88 -1.15 -13.76
C MET A 1 9.70 -1.84 -13.11
N TYR A 2 9.42 -1.54 -11.86
CA TYR A 2 8.26 -2.04 -11.13
C TYR A 2 7.11 -1.05 -11.25
N ILE A 3 5.94 -1.52 -11.65
CA ILE A 3 4.71 -0.72 -11.64
C ILE A 3 3.83 -1.24 -10.52
N PRO A 4 3.42 -0.40 -9.55
CA PRO A 4 2.62 -0.81 -8.41
C PRO A 4 1.21 -1.25 -8.83
N ARG A 5 0.54 -1.97 -7.95
CA ARG A 5 -0.86 -2.34 -8.10
C ARG A 5 -1.74 -1.08 -7.94
N LEU A 6 -2.43 -0.69 -9.00
CA LEU A 6 -3.35 0.44 -8.96
C LEU A 6 -4.80 -0.07 -8.88
N ARG A 7 -5.56 0.41 -7.90
CA ARG A 7 -6.96 0.02 -7.66
C ARG A 7 -7.86 1.23 -7.44
N ARG A 8 -9.14 1.10 -7.77
CA ARG A 8 -10.16 2.03 -7.26
C ARG A 8 -10.33 1.81 -5.76
N ILE A 9 -10.78 2.82 -5.02
CA ILE A 9 -11.02 2.68 -3.58
C ILE A 9 -12.01 1.55 -3.29
N SER A 10 -13.08 1.39 -4.09
CA SER A 10 -14.03 0.29 -3.96
C SER A 10 -13.38 -1.08 -4.13
N ASP A 11 -12.53 -1.22 -5.16
CA ASP A 11 -11.86 -2.48 -5.48
C ASP A 11 -10.82 -2.83 -4.40
N THR A 12 -10.11 -1.79 -3.89
CA THR A 12 -9.21 -1.92 -2.74
C THR A 12 -9.92 -2.47 -1.52
N LEU A 13 -11.06 -1.88 -1.15
CA LEU A 13 -11.84 -2.35 0.00
C LEU A 13 -12.36 -3.77 -0.19
N SER A 14 -12.78 -4.12 -1.40
CA SER A 14 -13.20 -5.49 -1.72
C SER A 14 -12.03 -6.48 -1.62
N GLU A 15 -10.86 -6.12 -2.11
CA GLU A 15 -9.63 -6.93 -2.00
C GLU A 15 -9.21 -7.10 -0.53
N ILE A 16 -9.18 -6.02 0.24
CA ILE A 16 -8.91 -6.05 1.69
C ILE A 16 -9.87 -6.99 2.41
N LYS A 17 -11.18 -6.87 2.18
CA LYS A 17 -12.18 -7.72 2.82
C LYS A 17 -12.08 -9.20 2.40
N ARG A 18 -11.65 -9.47 1.18
CA ARG A 18 -11.41 -10.83 0.71
C ARG A 18 -10.20 -11.46 1.40
N LEU A 19 -9.11 -10.69 1.59
CA LEU A 19 -7.87 -11.16 2.25
C LEU A 19 -8.03 -11.21 3.76
N ASP A 20 -8.71 -10.22 4.33
CA ASP A 20 -8.97 -10.09 5.74
C ASP A 20 -10.42 -9.63 6.00
N PRO A 21 -11.38 -10.57 6.13
CA PRO A 21 -12.79 -10.25 6.36
C PRO A 21 -13.05 -9.42 7.61
N GLN A 22 -12.14 -9.46 8.59
CA GLN A 22 -12.24 -8.73 9.84
C GLN A 22 -11.52 -7.36 9.80
N SER A 23 -10.96 -6.97 8.67
CA SER A 23 -10.31 -5.66 8.53
C SER A 23 -11.27 -4.53 8.85
N VAL A 24 -10.79 -3.56 9.61
CA VAL A 24 -11.55 -2.38 10.05
C VAL A 24 -11.32 -1.15 9.16
N LEU A 25 -10.55 -1.31 8.07
CA LEU A 25 -10.32 -0.22 7.12
C LEU A 25 -11.61 0.16 6.40
N THR A 26 -11.84 1.47 6.31
CA THR A 26 -13.04 2.05 5.71
C THR A 26 -12.68 2.91 4.49
N ARG A 27 -13.68 3.21 3.66
CA ARG A 27 -13.54 4.16 2.56
C ARG A 27 -13.07 5.53 3.05
N HIS A 28 -13.67 6.02 4.13
CA HIS A 28 -13.33 7.31 4.72
C HIS A 28 -11.86 7.36 5.14
N PHE A 29 -11.35 6.30 5.77
CA PHE A 29 -9.94 6.21 6.15
C PHE A 29 -9.01 6.35 4.92
N ILE A 30 -9.30 5.64 3.83
CA ILE A 30 -8.49 5.72 2.60
C ILE A 30 -8.58 7.13 2.00
N GLU A 31 -9.77 7.75 1.98
CA GLU A 31 -9.97 9.11 1.49
C GLU A 31 -9.21 10.14 2.34
N GLU A 32 -9.13 9.96 3.66
CA GLU A 32 -8.29 10.78 4.53
C GLU A 32 -6.80 10.67 4.21
N LEU A 33 -6.29 9.45 3.95
CA LEU A 33 -4.89 9.25 3.57
C LEU A 33 -4.56 9.96 2.24
N ILE A 34 -5.47 9.91 1.28
CA ILE A 34 -5.33 10.65 0.02
C ILE A 34 -5.29 12.16 0.27
N HIS A 35 -6.17 12.64 1.12
CA HIS A 35 -6.27 14.10 1.44
C HIS A 35 -5.02 14.61 2.14
N LYS A 36 -4.46 13.81 3.05
CA LYS A 36 -3.20 14.07 3.75
C LYS A 36 -1.96 13.83 2.87
N LYS A 37 -2.12 13.36 1.65
CA LYS A 37 -1.05 12.97 0.71
C LYS A 37 -0.14 11.85 1.25
N GLU A 38 -0.65 11.05 2.17
CA GLU A 38 0.05 9.88 2.72
C GLU A 38 0.14 8.73 1.70
N ILE A 39 -0.82 8.63 0.79
CA ILE A 39 -0.82 7.70 -0.33
C ILE A 39 -1.11 8.40 -1.65
N THR A 40 -0.52 7.86 -2.72
CA THR A 40 -0.68 8.40 -4.08
C THR A 40 -2.04 8.06 -4.65
N ALA A 41 -2.72 9.09 -5.16
CA ALA A 41 -3.97 8.97 -5.90
C ALA A 41 -3.84 9.53 -7.32
N LEU A 42 -4.29 8.78 -8.30
CA LEU A 42 -4.15 9.07 -9.73
C LEU A 42 -5.51 9.10 -10.43
N LYS A 43 -5.70 9.99 -11.38
CA LYS A 43 -6.94 10.09 -12.16
C LYS A 43 -7.05 8.97 -13.21
N TYR A 44 -8.23 8.33 -13.26
CA TYR A 44 -8.56 7.34 -14.27
C TYR A 44 -10.02 7.49 -14.72
N GLY A 45 -10.24 8.29 -15.76
CA GLY A 45 -11.57 8.76 -16.12
C GLY A 45 -12.16 9.59 -14.98
N ASP A 46 -13.37 9.25 -14.56
CA ASP A 46 -14.06 9.90 -13.42
C ASP A 46 -13.68 9.30 -12.05
N ALA A 47 -12.88 8.25 -12.05
CA ALA A 47 -12.45 7.57 -10.84
C ALA A 47 -11.04 7.96 -10.40
N TRP A 48 -10.76 7.76 -9.11
CA TRP A 48 -9.43 7.79 -8.56
C TRP A 48 -8.89 6.37 -8.41
N LEU A 49 -7.63 6.18 -8.79
CA LEU A 49 -6.84 4.99 -8.48
C LEU A 49 -5.85 5.31 -7.38
N ILE A 50 -5.70 4.41 -6.44
CA ILE A 50 -4.67 4.49 -5.41
C ILE A 50 -3.59 3.44 -5.67
N ASN A 51 -2.38 3.75 -5.22
CA ASN A 51 -1.28 2.80 -5.18
C ASN A 51 -1.52 1.85 -3.99
N LEU A 52 -1.89 0.60 -4.29
CA LEU A 52 -2.22 -0.40 -3.27
C LEU A 52 -0.98 -0.83 -2.48
N ASP A 53 0.17 -0.95 -3.13
CA ASP A 53 1.42 -1.32 -2.47
C ASP A 53 1.86 -0.22 -1.48
N GLU A 54 1.67 1.04 -1.85
CA GLU A 54 1.93 2.18 -0.97
C GLU A 54 0.97 2.22 0.22
N LEU A 55 -0.32 1.90 0.02
CA LEU A 55 -1.27 1.76 1.12
C LEU A 55 -0.83 0.66 2.10
N TYR A 56 -0.49 -0.53 1.60
CA TYR A 56 -0.09 -1.63 2.47
C TYR A 56 1.22 -1.33 3.20
N TYR A 57 2.19 -0.73 2.51
CA TYR A 57 3.43 -0.26 3.13
C TYR A 57 3.17 0.79 4.22
N TYR A 58 2.26 1.74 3.97
CA TYR A 58 1.87 2.74 4.96
C TYR A 58 1.32 2.11 6.25
N LEU A 59 0.65 0.96 6.15
CA LEU A 59 0.04 0.22 7.26
C LEU A 59 1.02 -0.68 8.03
N THR A 60 2.32 -0.51 7.83
CA THR A 60 3.39 -1.25 8.53
C THR A 60 4.26 -0.30 9.35
N ALA A 61 4.88 -0.79 10.42
CA ALA A 61 5.82 -0.03 11.23
C ALA A 61 7.21 0.09 10.59
N GLN A 62 7.52 -0.73 9.59
CA GLN A 62 8.85 -0.88 8.96
C GLN A 62 9.26 0.29 8.04
N LYS A 63 8.78 1.51 8.31
CA LYS A 63 9.04 2.68 7.45
C LYS A 63 10.49 3.16 7.50
N GLU A 64 11.23 2.86 8.57
CA GLU A 64 12.59 3.37 8.80
C GLU A 64 13.69 2.42 8.30
N ASP A 65 13.42 1.12 8.17
CA ASP A 65 14.39 0.12 7.70
C ASP A 65 14.54 0.08 6.17
N TYR A 66 13.66 0.73 5.44
CA TYR A 66 13.85 0.95 4.01
C TYR A 66 14.62 2.27 3.80
N GLU A 67 15.90 2.28 4.13
CA GLU A 67 16.83 2.97 3.26
C GLU A 67 16.44 2.50 1.87
N ALA A 68 15.90 3.42 1.08
CA ALA A 68 15.69 3.17 -0.34
C ALA A 68 16.97 2.50 -0.79
N GLN A 69 16.93 1.19 -1.02
CA GLN A 69 18.02 0.58 -1.76
C GLN A 69 18.07 1.46 -2.99
N GLU A 70 18.99 2.37 -2.99
CA GLU A 70 19.45 3.03 -4.19
C GLU A 70 19.91 1.94 -5.16
N ASN A 71 18.97 1.16 -5.63
CA ASN A 71 18.99 0.67 -6.97
C ASN A 71 18.77 1.90 -7.84
N SER A 72 19.62 2.88 -7.60
CA SER A 72 19.97 3.96 -8.48
C SER A 72 20.67 3.36 -9.69
N TYR A 73 19.96 2.50 -10.42
CA TYR A 73 20.16 2.53 -11.84
C TYR A 73 19.43 3.82 -12.26
N PRO A 74 20.18 4.91 -12.58
CA PRO A 74 19.60 5.98 -13.35
C PRO A 74 19.13 5.27 -14.61
N LEU A 75 17.81 4.96 -14.67
CA LEU A 75 17.21 4.51 -15.90
C LEU A 75 17.50 5.64 -16.88
N PRO A 76 18.32 5.43 -17.93
CA PRO A 76 18.45 6.43 -18.95
C PRO A 76 17.02 6.76 -19.35
N ARG A 77 16.68 8.05 -19.53
CA ARG A 77 15.34 8.51 -19.92
C ARG A 77 14.79 7.56 -20.98
N LYS A 78 14.21 6.47 -20.53
CA LYS A 78 13.76 5.40 -21.40
C LYS A 78 12.38 5.77 -21.87
N MET A 79 12.34 6.26 -23.08
CA MET A 79 11.07 6.45 -23.77
C MET A 79 10.48 5.09 -24.07
N VAL A 80 9.30 4.84 -23.52
CA VAL A 80 8.64 3.52 -23.54
C VAL A 80 7.34 3.63 -24.35
N SER A 81 7.10 2.66 -25.21
CA SER A 81 5.82 2.63 -25.95
C SER A 81 4.65 2.37 -24.98
N SER A 82 3.46 2.87 -25.33
CA SER A 82 2.25 2.60 -24.56
C SER A 82 1.93 1.10 -24.46
N GLY A 83 2.38 0.30 -25.43
CA GLY A 83 2.26 -1.16 -25.41
C GLY A 83 3.15 -1.80 -24.33
N GLU A 84 4.41 -1.37 -24.24
CA GLU A 84 5.35 -1.87 -23.23
C GLU A 84 4.90 -1.51 -21.81
N ILE A 85 4.44 -0.27 -21.56
CA ILE A 85 3.88 0.11 -20.26
C ILE A 85 2.69 -0.80 -19.90
N PHE A 86 1.81 -1.06 -20.86
CA PHE A 86 0.68 -1.95 -20.62
C PHE A 86 1.11 -3.38 -20.29
N GLN A 87 2.12 -3.91 -20.96
CA GLN A 87 2.69 -5.23 -20.65
C GLN A 87 3.31 -5.28 -19.25
N LEU A 88 3.94 -4.18 -18.81
CA LEU A 88 4.47 -4.10 -17.44
C LEU A 88 3.36 -4.13 -16.39
N PHE A 89 2.24 -3.46 -16.62
CA PHE A 89 1.08 -3.57 -15.73
C PHE A 89 0.62 -5.02 -15.60
N ILE A 90 0.40 -5.72 -16.71
CA ILE A 90 -0.08 -7.11 -16.70
C ILE A 90 0.95 -8.05 -16.04
N LYS A 91 2.24 -7.85 -16.31
CA LYS A 91 3.31 -8.68 -15.75
C LYS A 91 3.39 -8.56 -14.22
N ASN A 92 3.27 -7.34 -13.71
CA ASN A 92 3.41 -7.07 -12.28
C ASN A 92 2.10 -7.28 -11.50
N ASP A 93 0.97 -7.11 -12.17
CA ASP A 93 -0.35 -7.20 -11.54
C ASP A 93 -1.38 -7.79 -12.50
N LYS A 94 -1.64 -9.09 -12.38
CA LYS A 94 -2.67 -9.79 -13.19
C LYS A 94 -4.08 -9.22 -12.99
N GLY A 95 -4.34 -8.58 -11.85
CA GLY A 95 -5.61 -7.94 -11.50
C GLY A 95 -5.69 -6.47 -11.92
N THR A 96 -4.74 -5.97 -12.72
CA THR A 96 -4.71 -4.56 -13.11
C THR A 96 -6.02 -4.11 -13.76
N ILE A 97 -6.53 -2.96 -13.31
CA ILE A 97 -7.71 -2.31 -13.90
C ILE A 97 -7.33 -1.29 -14.98
N VAL A 98 -6.05 -0.96 -15.11
CA VAL A 98 -5.54 -0.10 -16.19
C VAL A 98 -5.55 -0.88 -17.49
N ARG A 99 -6.43 -0.48 -18.42
CA ARG A 99 -6.60 -1.15 -19.71
C ARG A 99 -5.95 -0.35 -20.83
N ARG A 100 -5.43 -1.06 -21.84
CA ARG A 100 -4.75 -0.47 -23.00
C ARG A 100 -5.54 0.69 -23.67
N PRO A 101 -6.87 0.60 -23.91
CA PRO A 101 -7.62 1.70 -24.51
C PRO A 101 -7.66 2.97 -23.65
N ASN A 102 -7.56 2.82 -22.34
CA ASN A 102 -7.65 3.93 -21.39
C ASN A 102 -6.29 4.49 -20.97
N LEU A 103 -5.18 3.83 -21.33
CA LEU A 103 -3.84 4.26 -20.93
C LEU A 103 -3.50 5.67 -21.40
N ARG A 104 -3.92 6.05 -22.61
CA ARG A 104 -3.72 7.41 -23.12
C ARG A 104 -4.43 8.47 -22.29
N ARG A 105 -5.67 8.20 -21.86
CA ARG A 105 -6.44 9.10 -20.98
C ARG A 105 -5.79 9.18 -19.61
N PHE A 106 -5.34 8.06 -19.08
CA PHE A 106 -4.61 7.99 -17.80
C PHE A 106 -3.33 8.84 -17.83
N VAL A 107 -2.49 8.70 -18.87
CA VAL A 107 -1.26 9.46 -19.06
C VAL A 107 -1.55 10.97 -19.10
N LYS A 108 -2.53 11.40 -19.92
CA LYS A 108 -2.93 12.81 -20.00
C LYS A 108 -3.47 13.36 -18.68
N ALA A 109 -4.36 12.61 -18.03
CA ALA A 109 -5.04 13.04 -16.81
C ALA A 109 -4.08 13.24 -15.62
N ASN A 110 -2.94 12.55 -15.63
CA ASN A 110 -1.93 12.64 -14.57
C ASN A 110 -0.71 13.49 -14.96
N GLY A 111 -0.78 14.21 -16.09
CA GLY A 111 0.30 15.10 -16.53
C GLY A 111 1.61 14.38 -16.81
N ILE A 112 1.54 13.10 -17.20
CA ILE A 112 2.72 12.28 -17.54
C ILE A 112 3.22 12.69 -18.91
N ARG A 113 4.52 12.92 -19.05
CA ARG A 113 5.13 13.34 -20.31
C ARG A 113 5.05 12.26 -21.37
N TYR A 114 4.64 12.63 -22.56
CA TYR A 114 4.54 11.76 -23.73
C TYR A 114 4.74 12.55 -25.01
N PHE A 115 5.04 11.87 -26.10
CA PHE A 115 4.97 12.41 -27.46
C PHE A 115 4.35 11.38 -28.41
N VAL A 116 3.97 11.83 -29.58
CA VAL A 116 3.46 10.98 -30.66
C VAL A 116 4.54 10.95 -31.73
N ASN A 117 5.06 9.75 -32.07
CA ASN A 117 6.05 9.62 -33.11
C ASN A 117 5.44 9.73 -34.52
N GLU A 118 6.27 9.75 -35.56
CA GLU A 118 5.88 9.87 -36.97
C GLU A 118 4.86 8.81 -37.42
N LEU A 119 4.86 7.63 -36.76
CA LEU A 119 3.90 6.55 -37.01
C LEU A 119 2.59 6.69 -36.22
N GLY A 120 2.34 7.82 -35.58
CA GLY A 120 1.17 8.04 -34.73
C GLY A 120 1.15 7.23 -33.45
N ARG A 121 2.28 6.62 -33.04
CA ARG A 121 2.39 5.83 -31.81
C ARG A 121 2.75 6.70 -30.63
N TRP A 122 2.11 6.40 -29.50
CA TRP A 122 2.40 7.08 -28.24
C TRP A 122 3.66 6.50 -27.60
N VAL A 123 4.56 7.40 -27.26
CA VAL A 123 5.81 7.13 -26.53
C VAL A 123 5.75 7.95 -25.25
N ILE A 124 5.96 7.30 -24.14
CA ILE A 124 5.75 7.82 -22.79
C ILE A 124 7.12 7.89 -22.10
N ASP A 125 7.37 8.99 -21.40
CA ASP A 125 8.55 9.10 -20.52
C ASP A 125 8.38 8.15 -19.35
N GLY A 126 9.19 7.08 -19.32
CA GLY A 126 9.09 6.02 -18.32
C GLY A 126 9.49 6.48 -16.91
N GLU A 127 10.42 7.41 -16.79
CA GLU A 127 10.83 7.98 -15.51
C GLU A 127 9.73 8.86 -14.92
N ASP A 128 9.17 9.76 -15.73
CA ASP A 128 8.05 10.61 -15.31
C ASP A 128 6.81 9.76 -14.98
N PHE A 129 6.58 8.69 -15.75
CA PHE A 129 5.52 7.74 -15.46
C PHE A 129 5.71 7.11 -14.07
N LEU A 130 6.90 6.57 -13.77
CA LEU A 130 7.17 5.98 -12.48
C LEU A 130 7.11 6.97 -11.32
N ALA A 131 7.68 8.15 -11.51
CA ALA A 131 7.62 9.20 -10.50
C ALA A 131 6.17 9.59 -10.13
N LYS A 132 5.22 9.43 -11.06
CA LYS A 132 3.79 9.68 -10.80
C LYS A 132 3.06 8.49 -10.18
N VAL A 133 3.33 7.26 -10.63
CA VAL A 133 2.57 6.08 -10.17
C VAL A 133 3.19 5.42 -8.93
N ASN A 134 4.48 5.64 -8.70
CA ASN A 134 5.23 5.06 -7.57
C ASN A 134 6.25 6.07 -7.00
N PRO A 135 5.80 7.23 -6.48
CA PRO A 135 6.70 8.29 -6.00
C PRO A 135 7.58 7.86 -4.83
N LYS A 136 7.14 6.90 -4.02
CA LYS A 136 7.92 6.34 -2.91
C LYS A 136 8.85 5.20 -3.31
N ASN A 137 8.93 4.92 -4.62
CA ASN A 137 9.81 3.88 -5.20
C ASN A 137 9.69 2.50 -4.54
N ILE A 138 8.49 2.10 -4.15
CA ILE A 138 8.23 0.78 -3.58
C ILE A 138 8.36 -0.25 -4.71
N ASN A 139 9.39 -1.11 -4.63
CA ASN A 139 9.76 -2.04 -5.70
C ASN A 139 9.35 -3.48 -5.45
N PHE A 140 8.49 -3.71 -4.49
CA PHE A 140 8.06 -5.04 -4.06
C PHE A 140 6.56 -5.10 -3.85
N ASN A 141 6.04 -6.31 -3.92
CA ASN A 141 4.65 -6.62 -3.65
C ASN A 141 4.47 -6.69 -2.13
N VAL A 142 3.78 -5.72 -1.56
CA VAL A 142 3.54 -5.65 -0.13
C VAL A 142 2.31 -6.49 0.23
N ASP A 143 2.43 -7.33 1.25
CA ASP A 143 1.32 -8.10 1.77
C ASP A 143 0.36 -7.22 2.58
N MET A 144 -0.93 -7.56 2.53
CA MET A 144 -1.95 -6.87 3.30
C MET A 144 -1.83 -7.22 4.78
N PRO A 145 -1.48 -6.27 5.68
CA PRO A 145 -1.45 -6.51 7.11
C PRO A 145 -2.87 -6.65 7.68
N ARG A 146 -3.01 -7.42 8.76
CA ARG A 146 -4.28 -7.56 9.48
C ARG A 146 -4.56 -6.31 10.33
N MET A 147 -5.44 -5.45 9.87
CA MET A 147 -5.79 -4.21 10.58
C MET A 147 -6.94 -4.43 11.54
N ARG A 148 -6.75 -4.08 12.82
CA ARG A 148 -7.75 -4.26 13.90
C ARG A 148 -7.87 -3.02 14.77
N PHE A 149 -9.02 -2.87 15.42
CA PHE A 149 -9.12 -1.92 16.52
C PHE A 149 -8.32 -2.41 17.74
N HIS A 150 -7.76 -1.49 18.50
CA HIS A 150 -6.95 -1.79 19.69
C HIS A 150 -7.67 -2.75 20.66
N ASP A 151 -8.89 -2.41 21.07
CA ASP A 151 -9.67 -3.23 22.02
C ASP A 151 -9.93 -4.66 21.53
N ASP A 152 -10.13 -4.82 20.19
CA ASP A 152 -10.34 -6.11 19.56
C ASP A 152 -9.03 -6.90 19.49
N SER A 153 -7.89 -6.20 19.33
CA SER A 153 -6.56 -6.82 19.26
C SER A 153 -6.19 -7.49 20.59
N VAL A 154 -6.41 -6.81 21.70
CA VAL A 154 -6.17 -7.36 23.04
C VAL A 154 -7.00 -8.62 23.28
N ARG A 155 -8.32 -8.54 23.05
CA ARG A 155 -9.24 -9.68 23.21
C ARG A 155 -8.88 -10.85 22.30
N LYS A 156 -8.52 -10.55 21.03
CA LYS A 156 -8.15 -11.55 20.04
C LYS A 156 -6.84 -12.24 20.39
N PHE A 157 -5.84 -11.50 20.87
CA PHE A 157 -4.58 -12.05 21.35
C PHE A 157 -4.82 -13.05 22.48
N GLN A 158 -5.54 -12.66 23.53
CA GLN A 158 -5.85 -13.53 24.67
C GLN A 158 -6.60 -14.81 24.25
N LYS A 159 -7.56 -14.69 23.33
CA LYS A 159 -8.30 -15.84 22.81
C LYS A 159 -7.44 -16.79 21.97
N ARG A 160 -6.49 -16.25 21.20
CA ARG A 160 -5.62 -17.03 20.30
C ARG A 160 -4.46 -17.67 21.02
N HIS A 161 -4.02 -17.05 22.09
CA HIS A 161 -2.88 -17.48 22.90
C HIS A 161 -3.26 -17.71 24.38
N PRO A 162 -4.19 -18.64 24.67
CA PRO A 162 -4.71 -18.83 26.04
C PRO A 162 -3.64 -19.29 27.05
N ASN A 163 -2.56 -19.88 26.56
CA ASN A 163 -1.44 -20.38 27.39
C ASN A 163 -0.35 -19.32 27.62
N VAL A 164 -0.47 -18.15 26.97
CA VAL A 164 0.50 -17.06 27.13
C VAL A 164 0.11 -16.21 28.33
N ARG A 165 0.96 -16.21 29.36
CA ARG A 165 0.75 -15.39 30.56
C ARG A 165 1.30 -13.99 30.31
N ILE A 166 0.45 -13.06 29.94
CA ILE A 166 0.77 -11.66 29.74
C ILE A 166 -0.33 -10.80 30.38
N THR A 167 0.07 -9.75 31.10
CA THR A 167 -0.88 -8.84 31.77
C THR A 167 -1.47 -7.84 30.78
N LEU A 168 -2.63 -7.26 31.11
CA LEU A 168 -3.22 -6.20 30.31
C LEU A 168 -2.30 -4.99 30.19
N SER A 169 -1.62 -4.62 31.29
CA SER A 169 -0.64 -3.51 31.29
C SER A 169 0.48 -3.78 30.29
N LYS A 170 0.96 -5.03 30.18
CA LYS A 170 2.02 -5.39 29.24
C LYS A 170 1.54 -5.40 27.79
N LEU A 171 0.29 -5.78 27.54
CA LEU A 171 -0.34 -5.65 26.22
C LEU A 171 -0.51 -4.18 25.81
N GLU A 172 -0.77 -3.30 26.78
CA GLU A 172 -0.80 -1.85 26.53
C GLU A 172 0.59 -1.30 26.18
N GLU A 173 1.65 -1.77 26.86
CA GLU A 173 3.03 -1.44 26.48
C GLU A 173 3.36 -1.93 25.05
N CYS A 174 2.88 -3.13 24.66
CA CYS A 174 3.03 -3.61 23.28
C CYS A 174 2.35 -2.66 22.25
N PHE A 175 1.16 -2.16 22.58
CA PHE A 175 0.48 -1.18 21.74
C PHE A 175 1.27 0.13 21.63
N GLN A 176 1.98 0.55 22.68
CA GLN A 176 2.80 1.78 22.63
C GLN A 176 4.12 1.59 21.90
N SER A 177 4.54 0.37 21.60
CA SER A 177 5.79 0.07 20.90
C SER A 177 5.86 0.77 19.53
N ASP A 178 7.04 1.27 19.18
CA ASP A 178 7.33 1.85 17.86
C ASP A 178 7.32 0.79 16.75
N ASN A 179 7.51 -0.49 17.12
CA ASN A 179 7.45 -1.63 16.20
C ASN A 179 6.01 -2.05 15.85
N VAL A 180 5.01 -1.32 16.32
CA VAL A 180 3.60 -1.56 16.00
C VAL A 180 3.04 -0.35 15.28
N PHE A 181 2.70 -0.53 14.00
CA PHE A 181 1.97 0.51 13.28
C PHE A 181 0.61 0.74 13.92
N LYS A 182 0.32 2.01 14.20
CA LYS A 182 -0.95 2.45 14.77
C LYS A 182 -1.38 3.78 14.19
N THR A 183 -2.67 3.95 14.00
CA THR A 183 -3.27 5.18 13.46
C THR A 183 -4.70 5.34 13.95
N LEU A 184 -5.25 6.56 13.84
CA LEU A 184 -6.65 6.82 14.15
C LEU A 184 -7.53 6.55 12.92
N ASN A 185 -8.62 5.83 13.14
CA ASN A 185 -9.74 5.74 12.20
C ASN A 185 -10.97 6.34 12.91
N GLY A 186 -11.24 7.60 12.63
CA GLY A 186 -12.16 8.42 13.41
C GLY A 186 -11.64 8.62 14.84
N ARG A 187 -12.40 8.14 15.85
CA ARG A 187 -12.05 8.26 17.28
C ARG A 187 -11.41 7.00 17.87
N ARG A 188 -11.18 5.97 17.06
CA ARG A 188 -10.66 4.69 17.54
C ARG A 188 -9.27 4.41 16.97
N TRP A 189 -8.40 3.91 17.81
CA TRP A 189 -7.10 3.41 17.38
C TRP A 189 -7.24 2.13 16.58
N VAL A 190 -6.59 2.11 15.41
CA VAL A 190 -6.39 0.94 14.55
C VAL A 190 -4.91 0.63 14.54
N LEU A 191 -4.58 -0.64 14.62
CA LEU A 191 -3.20 -1.11 14.61
C LEU A 191 -3.01 -2.30 13.64
N ASN A 192 -1.76 -2.51 13.26
CA ASN A 192 -1.33 -3.71 12.57
C ASN A 192 -1.26 -4.87 13.60
N TYR A 193 -2.22 -5.79 13.52
CA TYR A 193 -2.33 -6.89 14.47
C TYR A 193 -1.18 -7.89 14.35
N ASP A 194 -0.58 -8.05 13.16
CA ASP A 194 0.55 -8.96 12.96
C ASP A 194 1.77 -8.50 13.76
N GLU A 195 2.09 -7.21 13.69
CA GLU A 195 3.17 -6.59 14.45
C GLU A 195 2.87 -6.60 15.96
N PHE A 196 1.64 -6.24 16.34
CA PHE A 196 1.22 -6.30 17.75
C PHE A 196 1.36 -7.72 18.32
N GLU A 197 0.91 -8.75 17.58
CA GLU A 197 1.00 -10.15 17.99
C GLU A 197 2.46 -10.59 18.17
N GLN A 198 3.36 -10.20 17.26
CA GLN A 198 4.79 -10.49 17.36
C GLN A 198 5.44 -9.84 18.58
N VAL A 199 5.18 -8.55 18.81
CA VAL A 199 5.70 -7.82 19.98
C VAL A 199 5.17 -8.42 21.28
N ALA A 200 3.88 -8.76 21.35
CA ALA A 200 3.29 -9.37 22.53
C ALA A 200 3.87 -10.77 22.83
N LEU A 201 4.18 -11.56 21.81
CA LEU A 201 4.81 -12.86 21.96
C LEU A 201 6.27 -12.74 22.41
N SER A 202 7.03 -11.74 21.94
CA SER A 202 8.41 -11.52 22.39
C SER A 202 8.45 -11.21 23.90
N PHE A 203 7.58 -10.33 24.39
CA PHE A 203 7.48 -10.05 25.82
C PHE A 203 7.09 -11.28 26.67
N ALA A 204 6.33 -12.20 26.09
CA ALA A 204 5.96 -13.43 26.82
C ALA A 204 7.10 -14.44 26.90
N HIS A 205 8.05 -14.43 25.97
CA HIS A 205 9.25 -15.28 26.00
C HIS A 205 10.29 -14.80 27.03
N ASP A 206 10.37 -13.47 27.24
CA ASP A 206 11.32 -12.87 28.20
C ASP A 206 10.91 -13.11 29.67
N LEU A 207 9.72 -13.66 29.92
CA LEU A 207 9.18 -13.95 31.25
C LEU A 207 9.41 -15.42 31.68
N LYS A 208 10.18 -16.22 30.95
CA LYS A 208 10.61 -17.59 31.30
C LYS A 208 12.02 -17.58 31.79
#